data_50573c5cd8c9be15085c99ade2a61922
#
_entry.id   50573c5cd8c9be15085c99ade2a61922
#
_cell.length_a   1.000
_cell.length_b   1.000
_cell.length_c   1.000
_cell.angle_alpha   90.00
_cell.angle_beta   90.00
_cell.angle_gamma   90.00
#
_symmetry.space_group_name_H-M   'P 1'
#
loop_
_entity.id
_entity.type
_entity.pdbx_description
1 polymer ?
#
loop_
_entity_poly.entity_id
_entity_poly.type
_entity_poly.pdbx_seq_one_letter_code
_entity_poly.pdbx_strand_id
1 'polypeptide(L)'
;AFQKLCAEQELQGAAPFKNPRNAAAGSLRQKDAKITGSRGLSIFVFNVQQIRGKELMTHAESLDYLKSLGLPVSPRYHVVHDIETAIAEIEQIGQSRSTLDFDMDGAVIKVNDFAQRDRMGSTNKFPRWAIAFKYPPEVKETTLRSIEVAVGRTGVLTPTACFDPVFLAGTTVARATLHNEGSPAMKHP
;
A
#
# COMPACT_ATOMS: atom_id res chain seq x y z
N ALA A 1 8.70 14.14 0.36
CA ALA A 1 9.91 13.39 -0.04
C ALA A 1 9.84 12.96 -1.52
N PHE A 2 8.80 12.24 -1.96
CA PHE A 2 8.69 11.69 -3.33
C PHE A 2 8.74 12.76 -4.42
N GLN A 3 7.95 13.84 -4.30
CA GLN A 3 7.93 14.94 -5.27
C GLN A 3 9.31 15.62 -5.41
N LYS A 4 10.01 15.81 -4.28
CA LYS A 4 11.37 16.36 -4.29
C LYS A 4 12.34 15.43 -5.05
N LEU A 5 12.26 14.12 -4.82
CA LEU A 5 13.07 13.14 -5.51
C LEU A 5 12.81 13.13 -7.03
N CYS A 6 11.55 13.22 -7.45
CA CYS A 6 11.20 13.31 -8.88
C CYS A 6 11.79 14.59 -9.53
N ALA A 7 11.65 15.73 -8.87
CA ALA A 7 12.22 16.99 -9.37
C ALA A 7 13.76 16.93 -9.48
N GLU A 8 14.43 16.33 -8.50
CA GLU A 8 15.89 16.12 -8.56
C GLU A 8 16.32 15.21 -9.72
N GLN A 9 15.53 14.15 -10.00
CA GLN A 9 15.79 13.27 -11.15
C GLN A 9 15.61 14.00 -12.49
N GLU A 10 14.56 14.80 -12.63
CA GLU A 10 14.32 15.61 -13.83
C GLU A 10 15.47 16.60 -14.06
N LEU A 11 15.96 17.27 -13.02
CA LEU A 11 17.11 18.17 -13.12
C LEU A 11 18.40 17.44 -13.55
N GLN A 12 18.54 16.16 -13.21
CA GLN A 12 19.66 15.33 -13.61
C GLN A 12 19.47 14.67 -14.98
N GLY A 13 18.36 14.94 -15.68
CA GLY A 13 18.03 14.33 -16.97
C GLY A 13 17.64 12.84 -16.88
N ALA A 14 17.33 12.35 -15.67
CA ALA A 14 16.87 10.99 -15.44
C ALA A 14 15.34 10.93 -15.47
N ALA A 15 14.79 9.79 -15.91
CA ALA A 15 13.34 9.58 -15.87
C ALA A 15 12.85 9.51 -14.41
N PRO A 16 11.83 10.31 -14.03
CA PRO A 16 11.30 10.30 -12.68
C PRO A 16 10.60 8.99 -12.35
N PHE A 17 10.57 8.63 -11.08
CA PHE A 17 9.79 7.48 -10.62
C PHE A 17 8.29 7.69 -10.85
N LYS A 18 7.62 6.62 -11.30
CA LYS A 18 6.19 6.69 -11.63
C LYS A 18 5.28 6.73 -10.39
N ASN A 19 5.72 6.15 -9.26
CA ASN A 19 4.96 6.17 -8.01
C ASN A 19 5.88 6.01 -6.78
N PRO A 20 5.41 6.44 -5.59
CA PRO A 20 6.21 6.43 -4.35
C PRO A 20 6.59 5.01 -3.91
N ARG A 21 5.74 4.01 -4.13
CA ARG A 21 6.00 2.61 -3.78
C ARG A 21 7.22 2.05 -4.52
N ASN A 22 7.27 2.26 -5.84
CA ASN A 22 8.39 1.82 -6.67
C ASN A 22 9.67 2.61 -6.34
N ALA A 23 9.55 3.90 -6.06
CA ALA A 23 10.66 4.74 -5.63
C ALA A 23 11.28 4.24 -4.32
N ALA A 24 10.46 3.94 -3.30
CA ALA A 24 10.92 3.41 -2.03
C ALA A 24 11.58 2.03 -2.18
N ALA A 25 10.90 1.10 -2.86
CA ALA A 25 11.44 -0.25 -3.10
C ALA A 25 12.74 -0.23 -3.92
N GLY A 26 12.80 0.59 -4.97
CA GLY A 26 14.00 0.78 -5.79
C GLY A 26 15.13 1.44 -5.01
N SER A 27 14.82 2.33 -4.08
CA SER A 27 15.82 2.98 -3.22
C SER A 27 16.46 2.00 -2.23
N LEU A 28 15.66 1.12 -1.62
CA LEU A 28 16.18 0.11 -0.68
C LEU A 28 17.02 -0.98 -1.36
N ARG A 29 16.85 -1.18 -2.67
CA ARG A 29 17.61 -2.18 -3.45
C ARG A 29 18.91 -1.65 -4.03
N GLN A 30 19.27 -0.39 -3.78
CA GLN A 30 20.55 0.16 -4.26
C GLN A 30 21.72 -0.57 -3.63
N LYS A 31 22.73 -0.85 -4.45
CA LYS A 31 23.99 -1.46 -3.98
C LYS A 31 24.85 -0.47 -3.18
N ASP A 32 24.77 0.82 -3.52
CA ASP A 32 25.45 1.90 -2.81
C ASP A 32 24.51 2.55 -1.81
N ALA A 33 24.82 2.43 -0.52
CA ALA A 33 24.06 3.00 0.58
C ALA A 33 24.00 4.54 0.53
N LYS A 34 24.96 5.22 -0.10
CA LYS A 34 24.96 6.67 -0.27
C LYS A 34 23.79 7.12 -1.15
N ILE A 35 23.49 6.35 -2.20
CA ILE A 35 22.33 6.61 -3.08
C ILE A 35 21.04 6.46 -2.30
N THR A 36 20.89 5.43 -1.47
CA THR A 36 19.73 5.27 -0.59
C THR A 36 19.61 6.43 0.40
N GLY A 37 20.71 6.80 1.03
CA GLY A 37 20.76 7.92 1.99
C GLY A 37 20.35 9.26 1.39
N SER A 38 20.75 9.55 0.13
CA SER A 38 20.41 10.81 -0.55
C SER A 38 18.90 10.92 -0.90
N ARG A 39 18.17 9.79 -0.95
CA ARG A 39 16.76 9.77 -1.35
C ARG A 39 15.76 10.13 -0.24
N GLY A 40 16.24 10.34 0.99
CA GLY A 40 15.42 10.86 2.09
C GLY A 40 14.19 9.98 2.41
N LEU A 41 14.37 8.65 2.47
CA LEU A 41 13.29 7.74 2.83
C LEU A 41 12.80 7.98 4.25
N SER A 42 11.48 7.88 4.44
CA SER A 42 10.84 7.89 5.75
C SER A 42 10.40 6.47 6.13
N ILE A 43 10.22 6.23 7.43
CA ILE A 43 9.78 4.94 7.97
C ILE A 43 8.63 5.16 8.95
N PHE A 44 7.68 4.23 8.98
CA PHE A 44 6.73 4.08 10.08
C PHE A 44 6.91 2.72 10.73
N VAL A 45 7.03 2.72 12.05
CA VAL A 45 7.06 1.50 12.87
C VAL A 45 5.64 1.23 13.35
N PHE A 46 5.15 0.01 13.17
CA PHE A 46 3.74 -0.33 13.42
C PHE A 46 3.55 -1.59 14.30
N ASN A 47 4.64 -2.19 14.76
CA ASN A 47 4.56 -3.40 15.59
C ASN A 47 5.85 -3.61 16.39
N VAL A 48 5.72 -4.13 17.63
CA VAL A 48 6.81 -4.70 18.41
C VAL A 48 6.75 -6.20 18.25
N GLN A 49 7.75 -6.80 17.65
CA GLN A 49 7.82 -8.25 17.46
C GLN A 49 8.38 -8.96 18.70
N GLN A 50 9.36 -8.35 19.35
CA GLN A 50 9.97 -8.91 20.55
C GLN A 50 10.48 -7.77 21.45
N ILE A 51 10.29 -7.92 22.75
CA ILE A 51 10.81 -7.00 23.76
C ILE A 51 11.33 -7.83 24.94
N ARG A 52 12.36 -7.35 25.61
CA ARG A 52 12.90 -7.94 26.85
C ARG A 52 12.93 -6.88 27.94
N GLY A 53 12.65 -7.28 29.18
CA GLY A 53 12.71 -6.40 30.34
C GLY A 53 11.52 -5.44 30.50
N LYS A 54 10.50 -5.54 29.64
CA LYS A 54 9.26 -4.79 29.73
C LYS A 54 8.10 -5.66 29.23
N GLU A 55 7.02 -5.67 29.97
CA GLU A 55 5.77 -6.29 29.58
C GLU A 55 4.86 -5.26 28.93
N LEU A 56 4.24 -5.61 27.81
CA LEU A 56 3.27 -4.81 27.08
C LEU A 56 2.01 -5.66 26.90
N MET A 57 0.87 -5.15 27.33
CA MET A 57 -0.38 -5.91 27.33
C MET A 57 -1.23 -5.68 26.09
N THR A 58 -1.07 -4.51 25.44
CA THR A 58 -1.90 -4.13 24.31
C THR A 58 -1.06 -3.57 23.15
N HIS A 59 -1.66 -3.63 21.96
CA HIS A 59 -1.02 -3.05 20.77
C HIS A 59 -0.88 -1.53 20.87
N ALA A 60 -1.90 -0.84 21.35
CA ALA A 60 -1.83 0.61 21.55
C ALA A 60 -0.69 1.00 22.51
N GLU A 61 -0.59 0.30 23.66
CA GLU A 61 0.53 0.49 24.59
C GLU A 61 1.89 0.26 23.92
N SER A 62 1.99 -0.73 23.05
CA SER A 62 3.23 -1.00 22.31
C SER A 62 3.59 0.13 21.34
N LEU A 63 2.61 0.75 20.70
CA LEU A 63 2.82 1.90 19.81
C LEU A 63 3.19 3.16 20.61
N ASP A 64 2.55 3.39 21.75
CA ASP A 64 2.90 4.51 22.63
C ASP A 64 4.31 4.37 23.22
N TYR A 65 4.69 3.14 23.54
CA TYR A 65 6.06 2.85 23.96
C TYR A 65 7.08 3.17 22.84
N LEU A 66 6.82 2.75 21.60
CA LEU A 66 7.66 3.08 20.45
C LEU A 66 7.78 4.60 20.25
N LYS A 67 6.68 5.34 20.41
CA LYS A 67 6.69 6.82 20.37
C LYS A 67 7.56 7.41 21.47
N SER A 68 7.49 6.87 22.69
CA SER A 68 8.29 7.34 23.83
C SER A 68 9.79 7.16 23.60
N LEU A 69 10.19 6.21 22.74
CA LEU A 69 11.55 5.99 22.31
C LEU A 69 11.97 6.86 21.12
N GLY A 70 11.11 7.77 20.66
CA GLY A 70 11.37 8.63 19.50
C GLY A 70 11.23 7.95 18.14
N LEU A 71 10.64 6.74 18.10
CA LEU A 71 10.41 6.04 16.82
C LEU A 71 9.16 6.59 16.14
N PRO A 72 9.18 6.85 14.82
CA PRO A 72 8.03 7.32 14.08
C PRO A 72 6.98 6.21 13.93
N VAL A 73 5.86 6.39 14.58
CA VAL A 73 4.68 5.51 14.50
C VAL A 73 3.64 6.16 13.61
N SER A 74 2.81 5.36 12.93
CA SER A 74 1.69 5.90 12.14
C SER A 74 0.89 6.91 12.96
N PRO A 75 0.60 8.11 12.43
CA PRO A 75 -0.19 9.11 13.15
C PRO A 75 -1.68 8.75 13.26
N ARG A 76 -2.12 7.76 12.49
CA ARG A 76 -3.51 7.35 12.36
C ARG A 76 -3.71 5.95 12.92
N TYR A 77 -3.96 5.84 14.24
CA TYR A 77 -4.53 4.66 14.87
C TYR A 77 -5.40 5.07 16.03
N HIS A 78 -6.53 4.39 16.18
CA HIS A 78 -7.47 4.62 17.27
C HIS A 78 -7.83 3.29 17.92
N VAL A 79 -8.11 3.31 19.23
CA VAL A 79 -8.67 2.17 19.95
C VAL A 79 -10.18 2.38 20.03
N VAL A 80 -10.91 1.38 19.54
CA VAL A 80 -12.38 1.38 19.55
C VAL A 80 -12.88 0.12 20.23
N HIS A 81 -14.12 0.12 20.72
CA HIS A 81 -14.65 -0.96 21.55
C HIS A 81 -15.74 -1.78 20.87
N ASP A 82 -16.23 -1.33 19.71
CA ASP A 82 -17.27 -1.98 18.93
C ASP A 82 -16.99 -1.89 17.43
N ILE A 83 -17.69 -2.70 16.65
CA ILE A 83 -17.47 -2.81 15.21
C ILE A 83 -18.03 -1.60 14.46
N GLU A 84 -19.10 -1.01 14.95
CA GLU A 84 -19.75 0.15 14.34
C GLU A 84 -18.81 1.36 14.38
N THR A 85 -18.18 1.60 15.51
CA THR A 85 -17.16 2.65 15.67
C THR A 85 -15.93 2.33 14.81
N ALA A 86 -15.51 1.06 14.70
CA ALA A 86 -14.40 0.69 13.84
C ALA A 86 -14.68 0.97 12.36
N ILE A 87 -15.91 0.71 11.90
CA ILE A 87 -16.34 1.02 10.52
C ILE A 87 -16.33 2.53 10.28
N ALA A 88 -16.89 3.31 11.21
CA ALA A 88 -16.91 4.77 11.10
C ALA A 88 -15.49 5.36 11.03
N GLU A 89 -14.56 4.86 11.85
CA GLU A 89 -13.14 5.25 11.80
C GLU A 89 -12.48 4.93 10.46
N ILE A 90 -12.75 3.74 9.89
CA ILE A 90 -12.24 3.35 8.57
C ILE A 90 -12.75 4.31 7.49
N GLU A 91 -14.05 4.65 7.51
CA GLU A 91 -14.63 5.59 6.57
C GLU A 91 -14.01 6.99 6.70
N GLN A 92 -13.83 7.48 7.92
CA GLN A 92 -13.19 8.77 8.20
C GLN A 92 -11.74 8.80 7.71
N ILE A 93 -10.98 7.73 7.96
CA ILE A 93 -9.62 7.57 7.42
C ILE A 93 -9.65 7.61 5.89
N GLY A 94 -10.59 6.91 5.27
CA GLY A 94 -10.77 6.88 3.81
C GLY A 94 -11.04 8.27 3.22
N GLN A 95 -11.91 9.06 3.84
CA GLN A 95 -12.22 10.42 3.41
C GLN A 95 -11.01 11.37 3.53
N SER A 96 -10.18 11.17 4.54
CA SER A 96 -9.02 12.01 4.81
C SER A 96 -7.74 11.56 4.10
N ARG A 97 -7.78 10.47 3.33
CA ARG A 97 -6.57 9.90 2.68
C ARG A 97 -5.84 10.85 1.74
N SER A 98 -6.58 11.75 1.06
CA SER A 98 -6.01 12.74 0.13
C SER A 98 -5.22 13.84 0.84
N THR A 99 -5.36 14.00 2.16
CA THR A 99 -4.63 15.00 2.96
C THR A 99 -3.35 14.47 3.58
N LEU A 100 -3.04 13.18 3.36
CA LEU A 100 -1.84 12.55 3.90
C LEU A 100 -0.64 12.77 2.97
N ASP A 101 0.54 12.84 3.57
CA ASP A 101 1.81 12.95 2.83
C ASP A 101 2.27 11.61 2.21
N PHE A 102 1.46 10.58 2.30
CA PHE A 102 1.71 9.24 1.78
C PHE A 102 0.42 8.58 1.27
N ASP A 103 0.55 7.72 0.28
CA ASP A 103 -0.57 6.97 -0.28
C ASP A 103 -1.03 5.86 0.67
N MET A 104 -2.35 5.67 0.74
CA MET A 104 -3.00 4.64 1.55
C MET A 104 -4.09 3.95 0.75
N ASP A 105 -4.04 2.61 0.71
CA ASP A 105 -4.99 1.76 -0.02
C ASP A 105 -5.98 1.02 0.88
N GLY A 106 -5.81 1.13 2.19
CA GLY A 106 -6.67 0.45 3.15
C GLY A 106 -6.33 0.75 4.60
N ALA A 107 -7.05 0.09 5.49
CA ALA A 107 -6.83 0.11 6.93
C ALA A 107 -6.71 -1.32 7.47
N VAL A 108 -6.06 -1.50 8.62
CA VAL A 108 -5.96 -2.80 9.29
C VAL A 108 -6.58 -2.69 10.66
N ILE A 109 -7.62 -3.48 10.89
CA ILE A 109 -8.24 -3.67 12.20
C ILE A 109 -7.49 -4.80 12.91
N LYS A 110 -7.13 -4.58 14.16
CA LYS A 110 -6.41 -5.55 14.97
C LYS A 110 -7.04 -5.66 16.35
N VAL A 111 -7.17 -6.86 16.89
CA VAL A 111 -7.50 -7.04 18.31
C VAL A 111 -6.41 -6.36 19.14
N ASN A 112 -6.79 -5.49 20.08
CA ASN A 112 -5.83 -4.69 20.82
C ASN A 112 -5.09 -5.49 21.90
N ASP A 113 -5.78 -6.36 22.62
CA ASP A 113 -5.26 -7.18 23.74
C ASP A 113 -4.41 -8.35 23.24
N PHE A 114 -3.16 -8.47 23.71
CA PHE A 114 -2.24 -9.53 23.27
C PHE A 114 -2.63 -10.92 23.76
N ALA A 115 -3.17 -11.04 24.97
CA ALA A 115 -3.63 -12.35 25.46
C ALA A 115 -4.84 -12.86 24.66
N GLN A 116 -5.68 -11.95 24.14
CA GLN A 116 -6.73 -12.35 23.20
C GLN A 116 -6.14 -12.80 21.85
N ARG A 117 -5.12 -12.12 21.35
CA ARG A 117 -4.44 -12.53 20.09
C ARG A 117 -3.86 -13.95 20.20
N ASP A 118 -3.23 -14.27 21.31
CA ASP A 118 -2.64 -15.58 21.57
C ASP A 118 -3.72 -16.67 21.57
N ARG A 119 -4.88 -16.41 22.16
CA ARG A 119 -6.03 -17.34 22.13
C ARG A 119 -6.62 -17.51 20.72
N MET A 120 -6.68 -16.45 19.93
CA MET A 120 -7.18 -16.51 18.55
C MET A 120 -6.22 -17.22 17.61
N GLY A 121 -4.93 -17.10 17.86
CA GLY A 121 -3.88 -17.73 17.09
C GLY A 121 -3.78 -17.22 15.65
N SER A 122 -3.13 -18.04 14.83
CA SER A 122 -2.88 -17.76 13.42
C SER A 122 -3.15 -18.98 12.55
N THR A 123 -3.47 -18.76 11.29
CA THR A 123 -3.42 -19.78 10.25
C THR A 123 -1.99 -19.86 9.68
N ASN A 124 -1.73 -20.80 8.78
CA ASN A 124 -0.45 -20.88 8.08
C ASN A 124 -0.15 -19.64 7.21
N LYS A 125 -1.15 -18.80 6.90
CA LYS A 125 -1.03 -17.67 5.98
C LYS A 125 -1.24 -16.31 6.64
N PHE A 126 -2.08 -16.24 7.66
CA PHE A 126 -2.46 -14.95 8.27
C PHE A 126 -2.91 -15.13 9.74
N PRO A 127 -2.77 -14.08 10.56
CA PRO A 127 -3.28 -14.04 11.92
C PRO A 127 -4.81 -13.95 11.92
N ARG A 128 -5.47 -14.60 12.91
CA ARG A 128 -6.94 -14.52 13.08
C ARG A 128 -7.38 -13.24 13.79
N TRP A 129 -6.47 -12.56 14.45
CA TRP A 129 -6.70 -11.34 15.22
C TRP A 129 -6.52 -10.04 14.42
N ALA A 130 -6.29 -10.13 13.12
CA ALA A 130 -6.17 -8.96 12.24
C ALA A 130 -6.95 -9.16 10.95
N ILE A 131 -7.60 -8.11 10.49
CA ILE A 131 -8.28 -8.06 9.20
C ILE A 131 -7.91 -6.78 8.46
N ALA A 132 -7.59 -6.91 7.19
CA ALA A 132 -7.34 -5.77 6.31
C ALA A 132 -8.64 -5.38 5.60
N PHE A 133 -8.97 -4.09 5.69
CA PHE A 133 -9.99 -3.46 4.88
C PHE A 133 -9.32 -2.70 3.75
N LYS A 134 -9.72 -2.94 2.51
CA LYS A 134 -9.24 -2.20 1.36
C LYS A 134 -10.32 -1.28 0.83
N TYR A 135 -9.95 -0.02 0.61
CA TYR A 135 -10.85 0.92 -0.05
C TYR A 135 -11.11 0.46 -1.48
N PRO A 136 -12.31 0.75 -2.02
CA PRO A 136 -12.59 0.48 -3.42
C PRO A 136 -11.51 1.09 -4.31
N PRO A 137 -11.04 0.35 -5.34
CA PRO A 137 -10.09 0.89 -6.30
C PRO A 137 -10.70 2.05 -7.06
N GLU A 138 -9.87 2.97 -7.53
CA GLU A 138 -10.29 4.01 -8.44
C GLU A 138 -10.71 3.37 -9.76
N VAL A 139 -11.93 3.72 -10.24
CA VAL A 139 -12.47 3.27 -11.51
C VAL A 139 -12.58 4.46 -12.44
N LYS A 140 -12.12 4.30 -13.66
CA LYS A 140 -12.22 5.30 -14.74
C LYS A 140 -12.76 4.63 -16.00
N GLU A 141 -13.62 5.34 -16.69
CA GLU A 141 -14.11 4.93 -17.99
C GLU A 141 -13.14 5.37 -19.09
N THR A 142 -12.97 4.53 -20.10
CA THR A 142 -12.13 4.83 -21.27
C THR A 142 -12.63 4.05 -22.49
N THR A 143 -12.23 4.44 -23.69
CA THR A 143 -12.62 3.79 -24.93
C THR A 143 -11.59 2.73 -25.35
N LEU A 144 -12.04 1.46 -25.47
CA LEU A 144 -11.23 0.39 -26.03
C LEU A 144 -10.96 0.66 -27.52
N ARG A 145 -9.72 0.67 -27.92
CA ARG A 145 -9.29 0.89 -29.33
C ARG A 145 -9.00 -0.41 -30.06
N SER A 146 -8.28 -1.32 -29.41
CA SER A 146 -7.91 -2.62 -29.97
C SER A 146 -7.57 -3.63 -28.88
N ILE A 147 -7.56 -4.90 -29.25
CA ILE A 147 -6.97 -5.97 -28.42
C ILE A 147 -5.79 -6.56 -29.20
N GLU A 148 -4.61 -6.47 -28.63
CA GLU A 148 -3.39 -7.05 -29.17
C GLU A 148 -3.08 -8.35 -28.44
N VAL A 149 -2.62 -9.37 -29.18
CA VAL A 149 -2.22 -10.64 -28.60
C VAL A 149 -0.71 -10.79 -28.71
N ALA A 150 -0.02 -10.82 -27.57
CA ALA A 150 1.40 -11.10 -27.51
C ALA A 150 1.66 -12.57 -27.19
N VAL A 151 2.69 -13.14 -27.82
CA VAL A 151 3.14 -14.50 -27.52
C VAL A 151 4.30 -14.42 -26.54
N GLY A 152 4.12 -14.98 -25.34
CA GLY A 152 5.17 -15.08 -24.33
C GLY A 152 6.26 -16.11 -24.72
N ARG A 153 7.40 -16.06 -24.01
CA ARG A 153 8.54 -16.97 -24.24
C ARG A 153 8.16 -18.46 -24.15
N THR A 154 7.14 -18.80 -23.41
CA THR A 154 6.63 -20.17 -23.22
C THR A 154 5.50 -20.54 -24.21
N GLY A 155 5.21 -19.69 -25.21
CA GLY A 155 4.09 -19.87 -26.15
C GLY A 155 2.73 -19.45 -25.60
N VAL A 156 2.65 -18.94 -24.39
CA VAL A 156 1.39 -18.44 -23.80
C VAL A 156 0.95 -17.18 -24.51
N LEU A 157 -0.30 -17.17 -24.99
CA LEU A 157 -0.94 -16.00 -25.58
C LEU A 157 -1.44 -15.06 -24.46
N THR A 158 -1.02 -13.81 -24.53
CA THR A 158 -1.41 -12.78 -23.56
C THR A 158 -2.20 -11.68 -24.26
N PRO A 159 -3.54 -11.68 -24.17
CA PRO A 159 -4.34 -10.60 -24.72
C PRO A 159 -4.17 -9.33 -23.88
N THR A 160 -3.98 -8.22 -24.56
CA THR A 160 -3.79 -6.89 -23.96
C THR A 160 -4.76 -5.92 -24.62
N ALA A 161 -5.62 -5.31 -23.80
CA ALA A 161 -6.47 -4.21 -24.22
C ALA A 161 -5.63 -2.95 -24.42
N CYS A 162 -5.78 -2.29 -25.57
CA CYS A 162 -5.25 -0.97 -25.85
C CYS A 162 -6.44 0.02 -25.88
N PHE A 163 -6.36 1.09 -25.08
CA PHE A 163 -7.45 2.03 -24.90
C PHE A 163 -6.93 3.47 -24.83
N ASP A 164 -7.83 4.44 -24.90
CA ASP A 164 -7.46 5.84 -24.77
C ASP A 164 -6.78 6.08 -23.43
N PRO A 165 -5.66 6.83 -23.39
CA PRO A 165 -4.91 7.06 -22.17
C PRO A 165 -5.79 7.66 -21.08
N VAL A 166 -5.83 7.05 -19.91
CA VAL A 166 -6.58 7.49 -18.74
C VAL A 166 -5.64 7.63 -17.54
N PHE A 167 -5.79 8.73 -16.81
CA PHE A 167 -5.02 8.95 -15.59
C PHE A 167 -5.69 8.19 -14.43
N LEU A 168 -4.98 7.22 -13.87
CA LEU A 168 -5.46 6.32 -12.83
C LEU A 168 -4.37 6.10 -11.76
N ALA A 169 -4.73 6.28 -10.50
CA ALA A 169 -3.82 6.05 -9.35
C ALA A 169 -2.42 6.69 -9.53
N GLY A 170 -2.37 7.94 -9.98
CA GLY A 170 -1.13 8.70 -10.12
C GLY A 170 -0.30 8.38 -11.37
N THR A 171 -0.81 7.58 -12.31
CA THR A 171 -0.12 7.23 -13.56
C THR A 171 -1.07 7.24 -14.75
N THR A 172 -0.54 7.48 -15.95
CA THR A 172 -1.32 7.35 -17.18
C THR A 172 -1.23 5.92 -17.68
N VAL A 173 -2.39 5.27 -17.84
CA VAL A 173 -2.53 3.90 -18.31
C VAL A 173 -3.23 3.92 -19.67
N ALA A 174 -2.69 3.19 -20.65
CA ALA A 174 -3.27 3.04 -21.98
C ALA A 174 -3.36 1.57 -22.43
N ARG A 175 -2.89 0.64 -21.59
CA ARG A 175 -2.88 -0.80 -21.89
C ARG A 175 -3.16 -1.59 -20.61
N ALA A 176 -3.95 -2.67 -20.73
CA ALA A 176 -4.22 -3.59 -19.62
C ALA A 176 -4.23 -5.05 -20.13
N THR A 177 -3.59 -5.95 -19.38
CA THR A 177 -3.62 -7.38 -19.66
C THR A 177 -4.98 -7.95 -19.28
N LEU A 178 -5.61 -8.69 -20.20
CA LEU A 178 -6.95 -9.26 -20.01
C LEU A 178 -6.94 -10.67 -19.39
N HIS A 179 -5.79 -11.29 -19.26
CA HIS A 179 -5.53 -12.62 -18.70
C HIS A 179 -6.28 -13.78 -19.37
N ASN A 180 -7.61 -13.71 -19.55
CA ASN A 180 -8.44 -14.70 -20.20
C ASN A 180 -9.75 -14.07 -20.74
N GLU A 181 -10.50 -14.83 -21.58
CA GLU A 181 -11.79 -14.39 -22.16
C GLU A 181 -12.88 -14.09 -21.13
N GLY A 182 -12.81 -14.70 -19.95
CA GLY A 182 -13.78 -14.48 -18.85
C GLY A 182 -13.43 -13.33 -17.92
N SER A 183 -12.42 -12.53 -18.22
CA SER A 183 -12.03 -11.40 -17.40
C SER A 183 -13.17 -10.36 -17.33
N PRO A 184 -13.49 -9.80 -16.15
CA PRO A 184 -14.51 -8.74 -15.99
C PRO A 184 -14.29 -7.54 -16.92
N ALA A 185 -13.05 -7.29 -17.34
CA ALA A 185 -12.71 -6.24 -18.30
C ALA A 185 -13.27 -6.46 -19.72
N MET A 186 -13.70 -7.68 -20.05
CA MET A 186 -14.35 -8.00 -21.32
C MET A 186 -15.89 -8.00 -21.25
N LYS A 187 -16.46 -7.83 -20.05
CA LYS A 187 -17.91 -7.76 -19.93
C LYS A 187 -18.30 -6.29 -19.99
N HIS A 188 -18.43 -5.81 -21.22
CA HIS A 188 -19.49 -4.91 -21.65
C HIS A 188 -19.18 -3.99 -22.80
N PRO A 189 -20.20 -3.71 -23.61
CA PRO A 189 -20.59 -2.32 -23.79
C PRO A 189 -21.62 -1.91 -22.76
#